data_152062ca4df245258d74339972bec203
#
_entry.id   152062ca4df245258d74339972bec203
#
_cell.length_a   1.000
_cell.length_b   1.000
_cell.length_c   1.000
_cell.angle_alpha   90.00
_cell.angle_beta   90.00
_cell.angle_gamma   90.00
#
_symmetry.space_group_name_H-M   'P 1'
#
loop_
_entity.id
_entity.type
_entity.pdbx_description
1 polymer ?
#
loop_
_entity_poly.entity_id
_entity_poly.type
_entity_poly.pdbx_seq_one_letter_code
_entity_poly.pdbx_strand_id
1 'polypeptide(L)'
;WPGLVGSEMCIRDRIKNEIDPSIAYRRSCAHGVCGSCAMNMDGKNGLACTKPHSEIKGDINIYPLPHLKVLKDLIGDLSTLYRQYESIEPWLKNSNNPTKTENLQSKEDRAKLDGLYECIMCACCSTSCPSYWWNGDKYLGPAVLLQAYRWIIDSRDEERKERLKKVADELKLY
;
A
#
# COMPACT_ATOMS: atom_id res chain seq x y z
N TRP A 1 26.87 -8.61 -11.11
CA TRP A 1 26.41 -7.46 -10.31
C TRP A 1 26.52 -7.80 -8.83
N PRO A 2 27.61 -7.42 -8.14
CA PRO A 2 27.81 -7.82 -6.74
C PRO A 2 26.90 -7.15 -5.74
N GLY A 3 26.08 -6.19 -6.13
CA GLY A 3 25.27 -5.38 -5.20
C GLY A 3 23.83 -5.81 -4.98
N LEU A 4 23.33 -6.83 -5.68
CA LEU A 4 21.93 -7.28 -5.58
C LEU A 4 21.80 -8.73 -5.07
N VAL A 5 22.88 -9.35 -4.68
CA VAL A 5 22.89 -10.71 -4.12
C VAL A 5 22.50 -10.59 -2.65
N GLY A 6 21.25 -10.89 -2.32
CA GLY A 6 20.85 -11.02 -0.93
C GLY A 6 19.51 -10.39 -0.53
N SER A 7 18.61 -10.12 -1.46
CA SER A 7 17.21 -9.81 -1.12
C SER A 7 16.29 -10.98 -1.47
N GLU A 8 15.17 -11.12 -0.75
CA GLU A 8 14.13 -12.12 -1.04
C GLU A 8 13.66 -12.07 -2.50
N MET A 9 13.75 -10.92 -3.13
CA MET A 9 13.37 -10.76 -4.52
C MET A 9 14.32 -11.50 -5.46
N CYS A 10 15.63 -11.48 -5.20
CA CYS A 10 16.62 -12.21 -6.01
C CYS A 10 16.42 -13.72 -5.89
N ILE A 11 16.08 -14.23 -4.71
CA ILE A 11 15.81 -15.66 -4.48
C ILE A 11 14.58 -16.09 -5.31
N ARG A 12 13.48 -15.34 -5.26
CA ARG A 12 12.27 -15.67 -6.03
C ARG A 12 12.50 -15.62 -7.53
N ASP A 13 13.23 -14.61 -7.99
CA ASP A 13 13.57 -14.47 -9.40
C ASP A 13 14.41 -15.65 -9.88
N ARG A 14 15.35 -16.11 -9.07
CA ARG A 14 16.13 -17.31 -9.34
C ARG A 14 15.27 -18.56 -9.39
N ILE A 15 14.38 -18.75 -8.41
CA ILE A 15 13.44 -19.87 -8.41
C ILE A 15 12.61 -19.88 -9.71
N LYS A 16 12.04 -18.73 -10.08
CA LYS A 16 11.22 -18.62 -11.29
C LYS A 16 12.02 -18.89 -12.58
N ASN A 17 13.23 -18.41 -12.65
CA ASN A 17 14.01 -18.49 -13.88
C ASN A 17 14.74 -19.83 -14.07
N GLU A 18 15.15 -20.46 -12.95
CA GLU A 18 16.04 -21.63 -12.99
C GLU A 18 15.38 -22.93 -12.49
N ILE A 19 14.35 -22.84 -11.64
CA ILE A 19 13.78 -24.01 -10.93
C ILE A 19 12.33 -24.25 -11.33
N ASP A 20 11.44 -23.26 -11.15
CA ASP A 20 10.01 -23.37 -11.42
C ASP A 20 9.44 -22.12 -12.09
N PRO A 21 9.31 -22.12 -13.43
CA PRO A 21 8.79 -20.98 -14.17
C PRO A 21 7.29 -20.74 -13.95
N SER A 22 6.55 -21.67 -13.32
CA SER A 22 5.11 -21.56 -13.10
C SER A 22 4.76 -20.65 -11.93
N ILE A 23 5.67 -20.42 -10.99
CA ILE A 23 5.42 -19.59 -9.81
C ILE A 23 5.02 -18.16 -10.19
N ALA A 24 3.93 -17.68 -9.57
CA ALA A 24 3.39 -16.36 -9.82
C ALA A 24 3.58 -15.41 -8.62
N TYR A 25 4.18 -14.25 -8.89
CA TYR A 25 4.33 -13.16 -7.93
C TYR A 25 4.39 -11.80 -8.65
N ARG A 26 4.09 -10.73 -7.92
CA ARG A 26 4.22 -9.37 -8.45
C ARG A 26 5.61 -8.81 -8.17
N ARG A 27 6.15 -8.11 -9.14
CA ARG A 27 7.45 -7.47 -9.08
C ARG A 27 7.48 -6.25 -10.00
N SER A 28 8.16 -5.17 -9.58
CA SER A 28 8.38 -3.99 -10.42
C SER A 28 9.67 -3.25 -10.03
N CYS A 29 9.61 -2.24 -9.15
CA CYS A 29 10.70 -1.28 -8.96
C CYS A 29 11.99 -1.83 -8.32
N ALA A 30 11.91 -2.87 -7.50
CA ALA A 30 13.03 -3.41 -6.71
C ALA A 30 13.65 -2.45 -5.67
N HIS A 31 12.98 -1.32 -5.37
CA HIS A 31 13.52 -0.23 -4.54
C HIS A 31 12.59 0.19 -3.39
N GLY A 32 11.58 -0.61 -3.06
CA GLY A 32 10.63 -0.27 -2.00
C GLY A 32 9.64 0.84 -2.34
N VAL A 33 9.46 1.22 -3.61
CA VAL A 33 8.68 2.38 -4.04
C VAL A 33 7.29 2.03 -4.56
N CYS A 34 7.12 0.88 -5.24
CA CYS A 34 5.88 0.56 -5.93
C CYS A 34 4.90 -0.31 -5.13
N GLY A 35 5.33 -0.93 -4.03
CA GLY A 35 4.50 -1.81 -3.20
C GLY A 35 4.14 -3.17 -3.81
N SER A 36 4.43 -3.43 -5.08
CA SER A 36 3.94 -4.62 -5.80
C SER A 36 4.46 -5.95 -5.23
N CYS A 37 5.66 -5.97 -4.64
CA CYS A 37 6.26 -7.16 -4.06
C CYS A 37 5.89 -7.41 -2.60
N ALA A 38 4.80 -6.79 -2.10
CA ALA A 38 4.32 -7.01 -0.76
C ALA A 38 3.84 -8.45 -0.56
N MET A 39 4.27 -9.08 0.53
CA MET A 39 3.94 -10.44 0.91
C MET A 39 4.17 -10.68 2.39
N ASN A 40 3.80 -11.85 2.87
CA ASN A 40 4.12 -12.28 4.23
C ASN A 40 5.39 -13.12 4.20
N MET A 41 6.36 -12.75 5.02
CA MET A 41 7.65 -13.42 5.18
C MET A 41 7.82 -13.76 6.66
N ASP A 42 7.85 -15.04 7.00
CA ASP A 42 7.93 -15.54 8.36
C ASP A 42 6.92 -14.89 9.33
N GLY A 43 5.67 -14.76 8.87
CA GLY A 43 4.58 -14.18 9.67
C GLY A 43 4.54 -12.64 9.67
N LYS A 44 5.46 -11.95 9.01
CA LYS A 44 5.50 -10.48 8.92
C LYS A 44 5.21 -10.01 7.51
N ASN A 45 4.27 -9.08 7.36
CA ASN A 45 3.99 -8.43 6.08
C ASN A 45 5.06 -7.39 5.76
N GLY A 46 5.56 -7.40 4.54
CA GLY A 46 6.61 -6.47 4.11
C GLY A 46 6.85 -6.53 2.60
N LEU A 47 7.77 -5.68 2.15
CA LEU A 47 8.20 -5.65 0.76
C LEU A 47 9.41 -6.57 0.58
N ALA A 48 9.29 -7.56 -0.28
CA ALA A 48 10.38 -8.50 -0.52
C ALA A 48 11.66 -7.85 -1.07
N CYS A 49 11.53 -6.75 -1.80
CA CYS A 49 12.69 -6.05 -2.35
C CYS A 49 13.51 -5.26 -1.31
N THR A 50 12.96 -5.05 -0.11
CA THR A 50 13.66 -4.36 0.99
C THR A 50 14.07 -5.29 2.13
N LYS A 51 13.72 -6.59 2.04
CA LYS A 51 14.09 -7.58 3.05
C LYS A 51 15.50 -8.09 2.79
N PRO A 52 16.49 -7.75 3.64
CA PRO A 52 17.86 -8.21 3.43
C PRO A 52 18.00 -9.69 3.83
N HIS A 53 18.78 -10.43 3.06
CA HIS A 53 19.08 -11.85 3.32
C HIS A 53 19.75 -12.06 4.69
N SER A 54 20.53 -11.10 5.16
CA SER A 54 21.21 -11.16 6.47
C SER A 54 20.27 -11.25 7.67
N GLU A 55 19.00 -10.87 7.51
CA GLU A 55 17.99 -11.01 8.56
C GLU A 55 17.30 -12.38 8.58
N ILE A 56 17.57 -13.23 7.58
CA ILE A 56 16.99 -14.56 7.47
C ILE A 56 17.86 -15.55 8.24
N LYS A 57 17.26 -16.27 9.16
CA LYS A 57 17.93 -17.32 9.95
C LYS A 57 17.32 -18.66 9.58
N GLY A 58 18.01 -19.42 8.73
CA GLY A 58 17.54 -20.73 8.27
C GLY A 58 16.57 -20.63 7.09
N ASP A 59 15.58 -21.53 7.04
CA ASP A 59 14.56 -21.53 6.00
C ASP A 59 13.60 -20.37 6.17
N ILE A 60 13.16 -19.77 5.06
CA ILE A 60 12.16 -18.72 5.06
C ILE A 60 10.83 -19.23 4.53
N ASN A 61 9.76 -18.91 5.23
CA ASN A 61 8.40 -19.20 4.80
C ASN A 61 7.78 -17.96 4.16
N ILE A 62 7.41 -18.08 2.88
CA ILE A 62 6.82 -16.98 2.11
C ILE A 62 5.37 -17.33 1.76
N TYR A 63 4.48 -16.41 2.08
CA TYR A 63 3.05 -16.51 1.82
C TYR A 63 2.54 -15.26 1.10
N PRO A 64 1.42 -15.33 0.38
CA PRO A 64 0.73 -14.13 -0.06
C PRO A 64 0.33 -13.26 1.14
N LEU A 65 0.01 -11.99 0.91
CA LEU A 65 -0.57 -11.14 1.97
C LEU A 65 -1.80 -11.83 2.57
N PRO A 66 -1.89 -11.94 3.91
CA PRO A 66 -2.97 -12.66 4.56
C PRO A 66 -4.33 -11.98 4.38
N HIS A 67 -5.41 -12.74 4.55
CA HIS A 67 -6.80 -12.26 4.47
C HIS A 67 -7.21 -11.62 3.14
N LEU A 68 -6.45 -11.84 2.07
CA LEU A 68 -6.84 -11.55 0.70
C LEU A 68 -7.19 -12.86 -0.02
N LYS A 69 -8.14 -12.81 -0.95
CA LYS A 69 -8.38 -13.92 -1.87
C LYS A 69 -7.12 -14.15 -2.70
N VAL A 70 -6.58 -15.35 -2.67
CA VAL A 70 -5.43 -15.71 -3.50
C VAL A 70 -5.91 -15.98 -4.93
N LEU A 71 -5.31 -15.29 -5.88
CA LEU A 71 -5.56 -15.50 -7.31
C LEU A 71 -4.68 -16.62 -7.85
N LYS A 72 -3.38 -16.56 -7.52
CA LYS A 72 -2.40 -17.59 -7.85
C LYS A 72 -1.14 -17.40 -6.98
N ASP A 73 -0.66 -18.44 -6.37
CA ASP A 73 0.57 -18.50 -5.57
C ASP A 73 0.72 -17.31 -4.60
N LEU A 74 1.63 -16.37 -4.87
CA LEU A 74 1.89 -15.19 -4.04
C LEU A 74 1.07 -13.96 -4.46
N ILE A 75 0.08 -14.11 -5.35
CA ILE A 75 -0.73 -13.01 -5.86
C ILE A 75 -2.08 -12.98 -5.15
N GLY A 76 -2.26 -12.01 -4.25
CA GLY A 76 -3.55 -11.69 -3.64
C GLY A 76 -4.39 -10.74 -4.49
N ASP A 77 -5.72 -10.82 -4.35
CA ASP A 77 -6.68 -9.91 -4.98
C ASP A 77 -6.78 -8.60 -4.21
N LEU A 78 -6.39 -7.51 -4.83
CA LEU A 78 -6.44 -6.15 -4.27
C LEU A 78 -7.68 -5.35 -4.68
N SER A 79 -8.63 -5.96 -5.38
CA SER A 79 -9.79 -5.25 -5.94
C SER A 79 -10.62 -4.54 -4.87
N THR A 80 -10.81 -5.15 -3.70
CA THR A 80 -11.52 -4.52 -2.57
C THR A 80 -10.79 -3.29 -2.05
N LEU A 81 -9.47 -3.37 -1.85
CA LEU A 81 -8.65 -2.25 -1.42
C LEU A 81 -8.75 -1.07 -2.39
N TYR A 82 -8.67 -1.33 -3.70
CA TYR A 82 -8.76 -0.26 -4.70
C TYR A 82 -10.16 0.35 -4.80
N ARG A 83 -11.23 -0.43 -4.66
CA ARG A 83 -12.60 0.12 -4.58
C ARG A 83 -12.79 1.01 -3.34
N GLN A 84 -12.26 0.60 -2.19
CA GLN A 84 -12.27 1.41 -0.98
C GLN A 84 -11.45 2.68 -1.16
N TYR A 85 -10.30 2.60 -1.81
CA TYR A 85 -9.48 3.76 -2.13
C TYR A 85 -10.19 4.72 -3.08
N GLU A 86 -10.83 4.23 -4.13
CA GLU A 86 -11.65 5.03 -5.05
C GLU A 86 -12.80 5.75 -4.32
N SER A 87 -13.43 5.08 -3.34
CA SER A 87 -14.58 5.64 -2.60
C SER A 87 -14.27 6.90 -1.80
N ILE A 88 -13.01 7.11 -1.42
CA ILE A 88 -12.57 8.34 -0.74
C ILE A 88 -12.19 9.46 -1.70
N GLU A 89 -12.28 9.23 -3.01
CA GLU A 89 -11.94 10.20 -4.06
C GLU A 89 -10.54 10.81 -3.87
N PRO A 90 -9.47 9.99 -4.05
CA PRO A 90 -8.11 10.36 -3.69
C PRO A 90 -7.45 11.29 -4.72
N TRP A 91 -8.07 12.41 -5.00
CA TRP A 91 -7.58 13.49 -5.87
C TRP A 91 -7.96 14.85 -5.32
N LEU A 92 -7.19 15.87 -5.70
CA LEU A 92 -7.43 17.24 -5.27
C LEU A 92 -8.75 17.77 -5.83
N LYS A 93 -9.58 18.35 -4.96
CA LYS A 93 -10.81 19.05 -5.35
C LYS A 93 -10.67 20.53 -5.02
N ASN A 94 -10.52 21.32 -6.07
CA ASN A 94 -10.34 22.76 -5.98
C ASN A 94 -11.08 23.41 -7.16
N SER A 95 -11.98 24.37 -6.85
CA SER A 95 -12.75 25.12 -7.84
C SER A 95 -11.89 26.18 -8.55
N ASN A 96 -10.85 26.67 -7.88
CA ASN A 96 -9.87 27.59 -8.45
C ASN A 96 -8.84 26.79 -9.26
N ASN A 97 -9.19 26.42 -10.50
CA ASN A 97 -8.24 25.74 -11.36
C ASN A 97 -7.35 26.81 -12.04
N PRO A 98 -6.12 27.05 -11.55
CA PRO A 98 -5.25 28.04 -12.16
C PRO A 98 -4.86 27.58 -13.56
N THR A 99 -5.25 28.32 -14.58
CA THR A 99 -4.96 27.99 -15.98
C THR A 99 -3.49 28.16 -16.36
N LYS A 100 -2.69 28.80 -15.52
CA LYS A 100 -1.30 29.17 -15.82
C LYS A 100 -0.27 28.72 -14.78
N THR A 101 -0.67 28.37 -13.56
CA THR A 101 0.23 28.02 -12.47
C THR A 101 -0.35 26.87 -11.64
N GLU A 102 0.50 26.17 -10.92
CA GLU A 102 0.08 25.14 -9.94
C GLU A 102 -0.66 25.74 -8.73
N ASN A 103 -1.42 24.90 -8.04
CA ASN A 103 -2.01 25.27 -6.75
C ASN A 103 -0.90 25.37 -5.69
N LEU A 104 -0.57 26.57 -5.28
CA LEU A 104 0.51 26.82 -4.30
C LEU A 104 0.11 26.33 -2.91
N GLN A 105 1.11 25.87 -2.16
CA GLN A 105 0.98 25.44 -0.79
C GLN A 105 2.14 26.03 0.04
N SER A 106 1.87 26.44 1.30
CA SER A 106 2.92 26.88 2.19
C SER A 106 3.84 25.73 2.60
N LYS A 107 5.08 26.03 3.02
CA LYS A 107 6.01 25.00 3.52
C LYS A 107 5.48 24.32 4.77
N GLU A 108 4.81 25.08 5.63
CA GLU A 108 4.20 24.63 6.88
C GLU A 108 3.04 23.66 6.60
N ASP A 109 2.17 23.97 5.62
CA ASP A 109 1.09 23.09 5.24
C ASP A 109 1.60 21.84 4.50
N ARG A 110 2.64 22.00 3.68
CA ARG A 110 3.29 20.86 3.03
C ARG A 110 3.89 19.89 4.04
N ALA A 111 4.51 20.40 5.10
CA ALA A 111 5.10 19.59 6.17
C ALA A 111 4.06 18.74 6.92
N LYS A 112 2.79 19.16 6.99
CA LYS A 112 1.71 18.38 7.59
C LYS A 112 1.41 17.09 6.82
N LEU A 113 1.80 17.00 5.56
CA LEU A 113 1.60 15.84 4.70
C LEU A 113 2.74 14.83 4.78
N ASP A 114 3.84 15.15 5.47
CA ASP A 114 4.97 14.24 5.63
C ASP A 114 4.53 12.98 6.41
N GLY A 115 4.95 11.81 5.94
CA GLY A 115 4.49 10.52 6.45
C GLY A 115 3.16 10.03 5.87
N LEU A 116 2.42 10.87 5.16
CA LEU A 116 1.13 10.51 4.57
C LEU A 116 1.22 10.30 3.05
N TYR A 117 1.88 11.23 2.34
CA TYR A 117 1.96 11.15 0.87
C TYR A 117 2.90 10.05 0.37
N GLU A 118 3.81 9.57 1.22
CA GLU A 118 4.75 8.49 0.92
C GLU A 118 4.07 7.11 0.89
N CYS A 119 2.82 7.00 1.29
CA CYS A 119 2.09 5.74 1.24
C CYS A 119 1.97 5.21 -0.19
N ILE A 120 2.54 4.03 -0.43
CA ILE A 120 2.59 3.36 -1.74
C ILE A 120 1.47 2.34 -1.95
N MET A 121 0.46 2.32 -1.08
CA MET A 121 -0.70 1.41 -1.15
C MET A 121 -0.33 -0.07 -1.27
N CYS A 122 0.74 -0.50 -0.60
CA CYS A 122 1.23 -1.89 -0.66
C CYS A 122 0.34 -2.91 0.07
N ALA A 123 -0.66 -2.46 0.81
CA ALA A 123 -1.61 -3.26 1.60
C ALA A 123 -1.02 -3.98 2.83
N CYS A 124 0.27 -3.89 3.13
CA CYS A 124 0.87 -4.56 4.28
C CYS A 124 0.16 -4.22 5.61
N CYS A 125 -0.13 -2.94 5.86
CA CYS A 125 -0.81 -2.50 7.08
C CYS A 125 -2.27 -2.94 7.13
N SER A 126 -3.02 -2.87 6.03
CA SER A 126 -4.42 -3.30 5.99
C SER A 126 -4.54 -4.80 6.21
N THR A 127 -3.69 -5.59 5.58
CA THR A 127 -3.68 -7.05 5.74
C THR A 127 -3.07 -7.53 7.07
N SER A 128 -2.46 -6.64 7.85
CA SER A 128 -2.02 -6.90 9.22
C SER A 128 -3.04 -6.43 10.28
N CYS A 129 -4.13 -5.78 9.87
CA CYS A 129 -5.10 -5.20 10.78
C CYS A 129 -6.22 -6.19 11.12
N PRO A 130 -6.40 -6.58 12.40
CA PRO A 130 -7.47 -7.51 12.78
C PRO A 130 -8.86 -7.03 12.41
N SER A 131 -9.17 -5.74 12.56
CA SER A 131 -10.46 -5.16 12.15
C SER A 131 -10.71 -5.32 10.64
N TYR A 132 -9.66 -5.20 9.82
CA TYR A 132 -9.77 -5.41 8.38
C TYR A 132 -10.00 -6.88 8.01
N TRP A 133 -9.49 -7.82 8.80
CA TRP A 133 -9.72 -9.24 8.57
C TRP A 133 -11.20 -9.63 8.70
N TRP A 134 -11.87 -9.07 9.70
CA TRP A 134 -13.25 -9.42 10.04
C TRP A 134 -14.30 -8.59 9.28
N ASN A 135 -13.99 -7.32 8.96
CA ASN A 135 -14.91 -6.37 8.36
C ASN A 135 -14.34 -5.70 7.10
N GLY A 136 -13.49 -6.38 6.34
CA GLY A 136 -12.81 -5.82 5.17
C GLY A 136 -13.74 -5.43 4.01
N ASP A 137 -15.00 -5.78 4.08
CA ASP A 137 -16.05 -5.33 3.16
C ASP A 137 -16.58 -3.93 3.49
N LYS A 138 -16.55 -3.51 4.76
CA LYS A 138 -17.08 -2.23 5.27
C LYS A 138 -15.99 -1.31 5.80
N TYR A 139 -15.11 -1.85 6.65
CA TYR A 139 -14.01 -1.11 7.23
C TYR A 139 -12.96 -0.74 6.18
N LEU A 140 -12.65 0.54 6.05
CA LEU A 140 -11.72 1.05 5.02
C LEU A 140 -10.27 0.57 5.22
N GLY A 141 -9.89 0.26 6.43
CA GLY A 141 -8.55 -0.19 6.76
C GLY A 141 -7.51 0.93 6.85
N PRO A 142 -6.34 0.63 7.45
CA PRO A 142 -5.34 1.65 7.75
C PRO A 142 -4.82 2.40 6.53
N ALA A 143 -4.58 1.72 5.41
CA ALA A 143 -4.04 2.36 4.21
C ALA A 143 -5.01 3.39 3.60
N VAL A 144 -6.29 3.03 3.49
CA VAL A 144 -7.30 3.91 2.91
C VAL A 144 -7.64 5.07 3.85
N LEU A 145 -7.72 4.82 5.17
CA LEU A 145 -7.93 5.88 6.15
C LEU A 145 -6.76 6.87 6.20
N LEU A 146 -5.51 6.40 6.08
CA LEU A 146 -4.34 7.28 5.95
C LEU A 146 -4.46 8.18 4.72
N GLN A 147 -4.85 7.62 3.59
CA GLN A 147 -5.06 8.39 2.36
C GLN A 147 -6.25 9.35 2.47
N ALA A 148 -7.34 8.96 3.13
CA ALA A 148 -8.46 9.87 3.40
C ALA A 148 -8.01 11.07 4.25
N TYR A 149 -7.27 10.81 5.32
CA TYR A 149 -6.72 11.86 6.18
C TYR A 149 -5.80 12.80 5.42
N ARG A 150 -4.92 12.29 4.56
CA ARG A 150 -4.05 13.09 3.70
C ARG A 150 -4.83 14.15 2.91
N TRP A 151 -5.95 13.77 2.30
CA TRP A 151 -6.78 14.69 1.51
C TRP A 151 -7.61 15.64 2.39
N ILE A 152 -8.01 15.21 3.58
CA ILE A 152 -8.75 16.05 4.54
C ILE A 152 -7.91 17.22 5.05
N ILE A 153 -6.60 17.01 5.23
CA ILE A 153 -5.69 18.04 5.77
C ILE A 153 -4.94 18.83 4.69
N ASP A 154 -5.07 18.47 3.42
CA ASP A 154 -4.44 19.22 2.33
C ASP A 154 -5.07 20.61 2.24
N SER A 155 -4.26 21.66 2.46
CA SER A 155 -4.72 23.05 2.48
C SER A 155 -5.26 23.56 1.13
N ARG A 156 -4.98 22.83 0.06
CA ARG A 156 -5.45 23.14 -1.31
C ARG A 156 -6.80 22.54 -1.62
N ASP A 157 -7.29 21.59 -0.79
CA ASP A 157 -8.57 20.91 -0.98
C ASP A 157 -9.71 21.69 -0.33
N GLU A 158 -10.76 21.95 -1.09
CA GLU A 158 -11.92 22.74 -0.66
C GLU A 158 -13.05 21.87 -0.06
N GLU A 159 -13.03 20.55 -0.27
CA GLU A 159 -14.11 19.63 0.12
C GLU A 159 -13.88 18.90 1.46
N ARG A 160 -13.10 19.47 2.36
CA ARG A 160 -12.76 18.84 3.65
C ARG A 160 -13.99 18.30 4.41
N LYS A 161 -15.08 19.07 4.48
CA LYS A 161 -16.30 18.67 5.22
C LYS A 161 -16.98 17.47 4.57
N GLU A 162 -17.06 17.45 3.25
CA GLU A 162 -17.67 16.34 2.52
C GLU A 162 -16.81 15.07 2.61
N ARG A 163 -15.48 15.21 2.60
CA ARG A 163 -14.56 14.09 2.85
C ARG A 163 -14.72 13.50 4.23
N LEU A 164 -14.86 14.35 5.25
CA LEU A 164 -15.13 13.90 6.63
C LEU A 164 -16.45 13.13 6.73
N LYS A 165 -17.52 13.60 6.09
CA LYS A 165 -18.81 12.87 6.06
C LYS A 165 -18.69 11.50 5.42
N LYS A 166 -17.90 11.35 4.37
CA LYS A 166 -17.70 10.07 3.67
C LYS A 166 -17.02 9.00 4.54
N VAL A 167 -16.17 9.40 5.47
CA VAL A 167 -15.47 8.49 6.39
C VAL A 167 -16.07 8.42 7.77
N ALA A 168 -16.98 9.36 8.16
CA ALA A 168 -17.61 9.44 9.47
C ALA A 168 -18.76 8.44 9.67
N ASP A 169 -18.59 7.23 9.17
CA ASP A 169 -19.50 6.10 9.36
C ASP A 169 -18.81 5.12 10.31
N GLU A 170 -19.50 4.70 11.38
CA GLU A 170 -18.93 3.80 12.39
C GLU A 170 -18.36 2.52 11.76
N LEU A 171 -19.05 1.96 10.78
CA LEU A 171 -18.59 0.74 10.11
C LEU A 171 -17.37 0.93 9.19
N LYS A 172 -17.06 2.17 8.80
CA LYS A 172 -15.88 2.49 8.00
C LYS A 172 -14.63 2.75 8.84
N LEU A 173 -14.84 3.12 10.11
CA LEU A 173 -13.76 3.49 11.04
C LEU A 173 -13.33 2.35 11.97
N TYR A 174 -14.21 1.36 12.21
CA TYR A 174 -13.97 0.24 13.15
C TYR A 174 -14.21 -1.12 12.54
#